data_35f31abd39eb39bfd6e83bc980197d10
#
_entry.id   35f31abd39eb39bfd6e83bc980197d10
#
_cell.length_a   1.000
_cell.length_b   1.000
_cell.length_c   1.000
_cell.angle_alpha   90.00
_cell.angle_beta   90.00
_cell.angle_gamma   90.00
#
_symmetry.space_group_name_H-M   'P 1'
#
loop_
_entity.id
_entity.type
_entity.pdbx_description
1 polymer ?
#
loop_
_entity_poly.entity_id
_entity_poly.type
_entity_poly.pdbx_seq_one_letter_code
_entity_poly.pdbx_strand_id
1 'polypeptide(L)'
;MERESTHNNDYKSKLHQISQTTPTALWNDSCSVSELSNSIADGAVGATCNPVIVLEVLNKEWDNWKEYIQKLINEYPSATEDEIAWLLIEEMSRQAAVVLEPIFERENGKNGRLSIQTDPRLYRNAQKIVEQAMHFSELAPNIIVKIPATKAGIEAMEEVTYRGVSINATVSFTVPQAIAVAEAVERGLKRREKEGKDISSMGPVCTLMVGRLDDSLKITADKENIIVNPEIFDWAGVAAMKKAYQIYNERGYRLRLLSAAFRNHLHWSQFIGGNVVISPPYKWQQRYNGSDVPIMNYMDIPVDPKIIAELEKKFKDFRRAYDENGLTIEEFDSFPATVVTLKQFCQATTDLIAKIRSLMLV
;
A
#
# COMPACT_ATOMS: atom_id res chain seq x y z
N MET A 1 35.82 33.26 3.61
CA MET A 1 35.40 33.03 2.23
C MET A 1 35.52 31.52 2.00
N GLU A 2 34.57 30.79 2.54
CA GLU A 2 34.46 29.32 2.33
C GLU A 2 33.71 29.13 1.00
N ARG A 3 34.33 28.39 0.10
CA ARG A 3 33.73 28.04 -1.17
C ARG A 3 32.65 27.00 -0.89
N GLU A 4 31.37 27.39 -1.00
CA GLU A 4 30.28 26.43 -1.17
C GLU A 4 30.59 25.58 -2.41
N SER A 5 30.90 24.33 -2.18
CA SER A 5 30.97 23.33 -3.24
C SER A 5 29.53 23.03 -3.71
N THR A 6 29.09 23.74 -4.72
CA THR A 6 27.90 23.39 -5.48
C THR A 6 28.18 22.07 -6.21
N HIS A 7 27.97 20.94 -5.57
CA HIS A 7 27.70 19.69 -6.27
C HIS A 7 26.32 19.83 -6.89
N ASN A 8 26.30 20.28 -8.14
CA ASN A 8 25.13 20.24 -9.00
C ASN A 8 24.91 18.76 -9.36
N ASN A 9 24.30 18.00 -8.44
CA ASN A 9 23.80 16.67 -8.74
C ASN A 9 22.55 16.87 -9.61
N ASP A 10 22.63 16.55 -10.90
CA ASP A 10 21.53 16.64 -11.86
C ASP A 10 20.46 15.57 -11.56
N TYR A 11 19.71 15.77 -10.47
CA TYR A 11 18.52 14.94 -10.22
C TYR A 11 17.40 15.39 -11.14
N LYS A 12 16.73 14.42 -11.78
CA LYS A 12 15.60 14.68 -12.69
C LYS A 12 14.41 15.33 -11.98
N SER A 13 14.22 15.01 -10.69
CA SER A 13 13.13 15.49 -9.86
C SER A 13 13.46 15.33 -8.37
N LYS A 14 12.62 15.88 -7.49
CA LYS A 14 12.75 15.69 -6.04
C LYS A 14 12.59 14.22 -5.64
N LEU A 15 11.64 13.51 -6.23
CA LEU A 15 11.45 12.08 -5.95
C LEU A 15 12.68 11.28 -6.41
N HIS A 16 13.25 11.60 -7.56
CA HIS A 16 14.52 11.02 -8.01
C HIS A 16 15.64 11.30 -7.00
N GLN A 17 15.76 12.53 -6.51
CA GLN A 17 16.75 12.87 -5.49
C GLN A 17 16.54 12.03 -4.21
N ILE A 18 15.31 11.93 -3.69
CA ILE A 18 14.98 11.10 -2.51
C ILE A 18 15.43 9.66 -2.72
N SER A 19 15.11 9.07 -3.88
CA SER A 19 15.46 7.68 -4.20
C SER A 19 16.97 7.42 -4.29
N GLN A 20 17.77 8.45 -4.60
CA GLN A 20 19.23 8.32 -4.75
C GLN A 20 20.01 8.68 -3.48
N THR A 21 19.43 9.53 -2.61
CA THR A 21 20.16 10.09 -1.45
C THR A 21 19.66 9.60 -0.10
N THR A 22 18.57 8.84 -0.08
CA THR A 22 17.96 8.34 1.17
C THR A 22 17.60 6.86 1.04
N PRO A 23 17.42 6.14 2.15
CA PRO A 23 16.93 4.75 2.14
C PRO A 23 15.43 4.62 1.80
N THR A 24 14.71 5.73 1.64
CA THR A 24 13.27 5.76 1.36
C THR A 24 13.00 5.35 -0.08
N ALA A 25 12.28 4.25 -0.27
CA ALA A 25 11.92 3.75 -1.59
C ALA A 25 10.63 4.40 -2.10
N LEU A 26 10.55 4.62 -3.41
CA LEU A 26 9.35 5.11 -4.09
C LEU A 26 8.63 3.95 -4.79
N TRP A 27 7.33 3.82 -4.58
CA TRP A 27 6.42 3.00 -5.39
C TRP A 27 5.37 3.89 -6.07
N ASN A 28 4.84 3.42 -7.20
CA ASN A 28 3.74 4.09 -7.89
C ASN A 28 2.39 3.51 -7.45
N ASP A 29 1.46 4.34 -6.98
CA ASP A 29 0.10 3.88 -6.60
C ASP A 29 -0.83 3.90 -7.84
N SER A 30 -0.42 3.16 -8.89
CA SER A 30 -1.19 2.94 -10.12
C SER A 30 -0.60 1.76 -10.89
N CYS A 31 -1.45 1.00 -11.60
CA CYS A 31 -1.06 -0.04 -12.54
C CYS A 31 -1.07 0.42 -14.02
N SER A 32 -1.29 1.70 -14.29
CA SER A 32 -1.10 2.28 -15.63
C SER A 32 0.37 2.19 -16.03
N VAL A 33 0.63 1.52 -17.15
CA VAL A 33 2.00 1.34 -17.68
C VAL A 33 2.66 2.69 -17.98
N SER A 34 1.90 3.66 -18.49
CA SER A 34 2.41 5.01 -18.80
C SER A 34 2.79 5.78 -17.52
N GLU A 35 1.93 5.79 -16.51
CA GLU A 35 2.23 6.42 -15.22
C GLU A 35 3.41 5.74 -14.52
N LEU A 36 3.47 4.41 -14.56
CA LEU A 36 4.55 3.62 -13.97
C LEU A 36 5.90 3.91 -14.64
N SER A 37 5.95 3.98 -15.96
CA SER A 37 7.17 4.30 -16.71
C SER A 37 7.73 5.68 -16.33
N ASN A 38 6.86 6.68 -16.18
CA ASN A 38 7.25 8.00 -15.70
C ASN A 38 7.75 7.96 -14.24
N SER A 39 7.07 7.19 -13.38
CA SER A 39 7.48 7.04 -11.98
C SER A 39 8.83 6.33 -11.83
N ILE A 40 9.13 5.34 -12.68
CA ILE A 40 10.44 4.69 -12.72
C ILE A 40 11.54 5.68 -13.12
N ALA A 41 11.27 6.60 -14.06
CA ALA A 41 12.21 7.67 -14.40
C ALA A 41 12.50 8.62 -13.23
N ASP A 42 11.55 8.75 -12.29
CA ASP A 42 11.68 9.47 -11.02
C ASP A 42 12.21 8.59 -9.87
N GLY A 43 12.63 7.37 -10.16
CA GLY A 43 13.27 6.46 -9.18
C GLY A 43 12.32 5.48 -8.50
N ALA A 44 11.09 5.28 -9.00
CA ALA A 44 10.20 4.27 -8.46
C ALA A 44 10.74 2.84 -8.70
N VAL A 45 10.59 2.02 -7.67
CA VAL A 45 11.08 0.63 -7.63
C VAL A 45 9.97 -0.39 -7.34
N GLY A 46 8.73 -0.01 -7.54
CA GLY A 46 7.57 -0.87 -7.36
C GLY A 46 6.26 -0.16 -7.67
N ALA A 47 5.16 -0.88 -7.67
CA ALA A 47 3.84 -0.33 -7.88
C ALA A 47 2.76 -1.11 -7.13
N THR A 48 1.59 -0.46 -6.96
CA THR A 48 0.42 -1.07 -6.34
C THR A 48 -0.78 -1.07 -7.27
N CYS A 49 -1.56 -2.14 -7.21
CA CYS A 49 -2.82 -2.32 -7.91
C CYS A 49 -3.90 -2.78 -6.93
N ASN A 50 -5.11 -2.28 -7.06
CA ASN A 50 -6.29 -2.69 -6.31
C ASN A 50 -7.55 -2.37 -7.14
N PRO A 51 -8.75 -2.86 -6.77
CA PRO A 51 -9.96 -2.64 -7.59
C PRO A 51 -10.29 -1.17 -7.87
N VAL A 52 -10.01 -0.26 -6.93
CA VAL A 52 -10.22 1.20 -7.14
C VAL A 52 -9.27 1.71 -8.23
N ILE A 53 -7.98 1.36 -8.12
CA ILE A 53 -6.94 1.75 -9.09
C ILE A 53 -7.28 1.19 -10.47
N VAL A 54 -7.66 -0.09 -10.56
CA VAL A 54 -8.06 -0.72 -11.84
C VAL A 54 -9.21 0.04 -12.47
N LEU A 55 -10.24 0.37 -11.71
CA LEU A 55 -11.38 1.13 -12.21
C LEU A 55 -10.98 2.55 -12.67
N GLU A 56 -10.08 3.21 -11.94
CA GLU A 56 -9.56 4.52 -12.32
C GLU A 56 -8.74 4.47 -13.61
N VAL A 57 -7.83 3.49 -13.73
CA VAL A 57 -7.02 3.29 -14.95
C VAL A 57 -7.92 2.93 -16.13
N LEU A 58 -8.88 2.02 -15.93
CA LEU A 58 -9.85 1.64 -16.95
C LEU A 58 -10.66 2.86 -17.44
N ASN A 59 -11.05 3.77 -16.55
CA ASN A 59 -11.79 4.98 -16.92
C ASN A 59 -10.92 5.99 -17.71
N LYS A 60 -9.64 6.10 -17.36
CA LYS A 60 -8.69 7.00 -18.07
C LYS A 60 -8.27 6.46 -19.43
N GLU A 61 -8.11 5.14 -19.53
CA GLU A 61 -7.54 4.45 -20.69
C GLU A 61 -8.61 3.57 -21.40
N TRP A 62 -9.88 4.01 -21.35
CA TRP A 62 -11.02 3.22 -21.80
C TRP A 62 -10.87 2.69 -23.22
N ASP A 63 -10.42 3.51 -24.15
CA ASP A 63 -10.30 3.15 -25.56
C ASP A 63 -9.29 2.00 -25.77
N ASN A 64 -8.22 1.98 -24.96
CA ASN A 64 -7.20 0.93 -25.00
C ASN A 64 -7.73 -0.40 -24.44
N TRP A 65 -8.50 -0.33 -23.34
CA TRP A 65 -8.95 -1.54 -22.64
C TRP A 65 -10.26 -2.11 -23.15
N LYS A 66 -11.11 -1.31 -23.78
CA LYS A 66 -12.40 -1.76 -24.32
C LYS A 66 -12.25 -2.89 -25.32
N GLU A 67 -11.33 -2.78 -26.27
CA GLU A 67 -11.07 -3.83 -27.26
C GLU A 67 -10.54 -5.11 -26.62
N TYR A 68 -9.67 -4.97 -25.61
CA TYR A 68 -9.16 -6.11 -24.86
C TYR A 68 -10.26 -6.83 -24.08
N ILE A 69 -11.13 -6.09 -23.40
CA ILE A 69 -12.30 -6.67 -22.69
C ILE A 69 -13.21 -7.41 -23.69
N GLN A 70 -13.47 -6.83 -24.86
CA GLN A 70 -14.28 -7.49 -25.89
C GLN A 70 -13.62 -8.79 -26.38
N LYS A 71 -12.28 -8.81 -26.50
CA LYS A 71 -11.53 -10.03 -26.81
C LYS A 71 -11.72 -11.08 -25.71
N LEU A 72 -11.59 -10.73 -24.43
CA LEU A 72 -11.82 -11.65 -23.31
C LEU A 72 -13.23 -12.23 -23.33
N ILE A 73 -14.26 -11.41 -23.54
CA ILE A 73 -15.65 -11.85 -23.62
C ILE A 73 -15.84 -12.92 -24.76
N ASN A 74 -15.20 -12.71 -25.90
CA ASN A 74 -15.26 -13.65 -27.02
C ASN A 74 -14.45 -14.94 -26.78
N GLU A 75 -13.32 -14.83 -26.10
CA GLU A 75 -12.43 -15.96 -25.78
C GLU A 75 -13.02 -16.86 -24.69
N TYR A 76 -13.74 -16.26 -23.73
CA TYR A 76 -14.37 -16.95 -22.60
C TYR A 76 -15.92 -16.82 -22.64
N PRO A 77 -16.62 -17.42 -23.62
CA PRO A 77 -18.04 -17.16 -23.83
C PRO A 77 -18.97 -17.68 -22.71
N SER A 78 -18.46 -18.53 -21.83
CA SER A 78 -19.18 -19.05 -20.66
C SER A 78 -18.81 -18.34 -19.35
N ALA A 79 -17.86 -17.38 -19.39
CA ALA A 79 -17.43 -16.67 -18.20
C ALA A 79 -18.49 -15.66 -17.74
N THR A 80 -18.61 -15.53 -16.44
CA THR A 80 -19.41 -14.48 -15.80
C THR A 80 -18.71 -13.12 -15.91
N GLU A 81 -19.45 -12.05 -15.71
CA GLU A 81 -18.86 -10.70 -15.62
C GLU A 81 -17.81 -10.57 -14.52
N ASP A 82 -17.95 -11.31 -13.42
CA ASP A 82 -16.97 -11.35 -12.32
C ASP A 82 -15.66 -12.01 -12.80
N GLU A 83 -15.74 -13.14 -13.49
CA GLU A 83 -14.57 -13.83 -14.03
C GLU A 83 -13.84 -12.97 -15.08
N ILE A 84 -14.56 -12.32 -15.98
CA ILE A 84 -13.95 -11.38 -16.96
C ILE A 84 -13.27 -10.20 -16.25
N ALA A 85 -13.88 -9.65 -15.19
CA ALA A 85 -13.29 -8.56 -14.41
C ALA A 85 -11.96 -8.99 -13.75
N TRP A 86 -11.88 -10.21 -13.22
CA TRP A 86 -10.63 -10.74 -12.64
C TRP A 86 -9.57 -11.01 -13.69
N LEU A 87 -9.92 -11.58 -14.85
CA LEU A 87 -9.00 -11.74 -15.98
C LEU A 87 -8.42 -10.39 -16.43
N LEU A 88 -9.23 -9.33 -16.44
CA LEU A 88 -8.76 -7.98 -16.74
C LEU A 88 -7.78 -7.46 -15.67
N ILE A 89 -8.09 -7.62 -14.38
CA ILE A 89 -7.23 -7.21 -13.26
C ILE A 89 -5.87 -7.92 -13.37
N GLU A 90 -5.88 -9.21 -13.63
CA GLU A 90 -4.67 -10.02 -13.78
C GLU A 90 -3.82 -9.56 -14.97
N GLU A 91 -4.43 -9.27 -16.11
CA GLU A 91 -3.69 -8.77 -17.27
C GLU A 91 -3.09 -7.38 -17.05
N MET A 92 -3.85 -6.45 -16.49
CA MET A 92 -3.33 -5.12 -16.12
C MET A 92 -2.15 -5.23 -15.15
N SER A 93 -2.25 -6.16 -14.20
CA SER A 93 -1.19 -6.43 -13.23
C SER A 93 0.02 -7.08 -13.91
N ARG A 94 -0.18 -8.03 -14.82
CA ARG A 94 0.92 -8.67 -15.57
C ARG A 94 1.69 -7.66 -16.42
N GLN A 95 0.99 -6.77 -17.14
CA GLN A 95 1.63 -5.73 -17.93
C GLN A 95 2.48 -4.78 -17.06
N ALA A 96 1.97 -4.37 -15.91
CA ALA A 96 2.72 -3.53 -14.98
C ALA A 96 3.90 -4.30 -14.33
N ALA A 97 3.75 -5.60 -14.06
CA ALA A 97 4.83 -6.44 -13.52
C ALA A 97 6.01 -6.54 -14.48
N VAL A 98 5.75 -6.73 -15.79
CA VAL A 98 6.79 -6.78 -16.83
C VAL A 98 7.64 -5.51 -16.86
N VAL A 99 7.04 -4.34 -16.67
CA VAL A 99 7.78 -3.05 -16.63
C VAL A 99 8.75 -2.98 -15.45
N LEU A 100 8.41 -3.65 -14.35
CA LEU A 100 9.21 -3.67 -13.12
C LEU A 100 10.24 -4.82 -13.05
N GLU A 101 10.13 -5.82 -13.92
CA GLU A 101 10.97 -7.02 -13.90
C GLU A 101 12.48 -6.70 -14.00
N PRO A 102 12.97 -5.76 -14.83
CA PRO A 102 14.39 -5.41 -14.87
C PRO A 102 14.93 -4.87 -13.53
N ILE A 103 14.10 -4.21 -12.73
CA ILE A 103 14.47 -3.74 -11.39
C ILE A 103 14.51 -4.92 -10.43
N PHE A 104 13.54 -5.82 -10.53
CA PHE A 104 13.46 -7.02 -9.70
C PHE A 104 14.68 -7.91 -9.86
N GLU A 105 15.09 -8.16 -11.09
CA GLU A 105 16.29 -8.96 -11.40
C GLU A 105 17.57 -8.29 -10.90
N ARG A 106 17.76 -6.99 -11.21
CA ARG A 106 18.94 -6.23 -10.80
C ARG A 106 19.12 -6.19 -9.29
N GLU A 107 18.01 -6.16 -8.54
CA GLU A 107 18.02 -6.00 -7.08
C GLU A 107 17.71 -7.32 -6.33
N ASN A 108 17.84 -8.45 -7.01
CA ASN A 108 17.66 -9.80 -6.44
C ASN A 108 16.32 -9.94 -5.65
N GLY A 109 15.25 -9.44 -6.21
CA GLY A 109 13.91 -9.54 -5.63
C GLY A 109 13.60 -8.54 -4.49
N LYS A 110 14.55 -7.74 -4.04
CA LYS A 110 14.32 -6.76 -2.97
C LYS A 110 13.32 -5.68 -3.37
N ASN A 111 13.40 -5.19 -4.60
CA ASN A 111 12.52 -4.21 -5.22
C ASN A 111 12.02 -4.73 -6.58
N GLY A 112 11.39 -3.88 -7.39
CA GLY A 112 10.86 -4.26 -8.71
C GLY A 112 9.55 -5.05 -8.64
N ARG A 113 8.75 -4.85 -7.59
CA ARG A 113 7.54 -5.64 -7.34
C ARG A 113 6.27 -4.92 -7.74
N LEU A 114 5.32 -5.67 -8.31
CA LEU A 114 3.94 -5.25 -8.48
C LEU A 114 3.07 -5.88 -7.39
N SER A 115 2.33 -5.04 -6.67
CA SER A 115 1.42 -5.46 -5.62
C SER A 115 -0.01 -5.55 -6.13
N ILE A 116 -0.53 -6.78 -6.32
CA ILE A 116 -1.92 -7.07 -6.70
C ILE A 116 -2.74 -7.44 -5.46
N GLN A 117 -3.94 -6.86 -5.32
CA GLN A 117 -4.80 -7.07 -4.15
C GLN A 117 -5.75 -8.25 -4.35
N THR A 118 -5.87 -9.10 -3.32
CA THR A 118 -6.92 -10.12 -3.24
C THR A 118 -8.32 -9.48 -3.25
N ASP A 119 -9.32 -10.24 -3.66
CA ASP A 119 -10.71 -9.80 -3.67
C ASP A 119 -11.12 -9.28 -2.28
N PRO A 120 -11.48 -8.00 -2.15
CA PRO A 120 -11.84 -7.42 -0.87
C PRO A 120 -13.07 -8.08 -0.22
N ARG A 121 -13.90 -8.78 -1.00
CA ARG A 121 -15.07 -9.53 -0.51
C ARG A 121 -14.67 -10.77 0.29
N LEU A 122 -13.42 -11.25 0.15
CA LEU A 122 -12.87 -12.39 0.89
C LEU A 122 -12.38 -12.03 2.30
N TYR A 123 -12.53 -10.80 2.76
CA TYR A 123 -11.94 -10.26 4.00
C TYR A 123 -12.22 -11.06 5.28
N ARG A 124 -13.16 -12.02 5.26
CA ARG A 124 -13.52 -12.91 6.38
C ARG A 124 -13.13 -14.37 6.16
N ASN A 125 -12.44 -14.69 5.06
CA ASN A 125 -12.15 -16.08 4.70
C ASN A 125 -10.67 -16.27 4.41
N ALA A 126 -9.90 -16.67 5.43
CA ALA A 126 -8.46 -16.86 5.35
C ALA A 126 -8.07 -17.87 4.27
N GLN A 127 -8.77 -19.00 4.16
CA GLN A 127 -8.47 -20.04 3.18
C GLN A 127 -8.60 -19.52 1.75
N LYS A 128 -9.70 -18.82 1.41
CA LYS A 128 -9.89 -18.25 0.07
C LYS A 128 -8.89 -17.14 -0.23
N ILE A 129 -8.49 -16.34 0.77
CA ILE A 129 -7.40 -15.36 0.61
C ILE A 129 -6.10 -16.08 0.25
N VAL A 130 -5.75 -17.18 0.95
CA VAL A 130 -4.56 -17.97 0.64
C VAL A 130 -4.63 -18.56 -0.76
N GLU A 131 -5.75 -19.18 -1.14
CA GLU A 131 -5.95 -19.76 -2.48
C GLU A 131 -5.74 -18.72 -3.58
N GLN A 132 -6.35 -17.55 -3.46
CA GLN A 132 -6.21 -16.47 -4.44
C GLN A 132 -4.80 -15.86 -4.43
N ALA A 133 -4.18 -15.75 -3.25
CA ALA A 133 -2.80 -15.26 -3.15
C ALA A 133 -1.80 -16.19 -3.85
N MET A 134 -1.98 -17.50 -3.72
CA MET A 134 -1.16 -18.48 -4.45
C MET A 134 -1.35 -18.36 -5.95
N HIS A 135 -2.60 -18.26 -6.43
CA HIS A 135 -2.90 -18.05 -7.85
C HIS A 135 -2.23 -16.76 -8.37
N PHE A 136 -2.36 -15.65 -7.67
CA PHE A 136 -1.75 -14.38 -8.12
C PHE A 136 -0.22 -14.43 -8.13
N SER A 137 0.41 -15.19 -7.24
CA SER A 137 1.87 -15.33 -7.22
C SER A 137 2.44 -16.02 -8.47
N GLU A 138 1.60 -16.72 -9.24
CA GLU A 138 1.98 -17.40 -10.48
C GLU A 138 1.90 -16.48 -11.72
N LEU A 139 1.32 -15.27 -11.59
CA LEU A 139 1.14 -14.35 -12.71
C LEU A 139 2.47 -13.78 -13.26
N ALA A 140 3.42 -13.51 -12.37
CA ALA A 140 4.77 -13.07 -12.71
C ALA A 140 5.71 -13.25 -11.50
N PRO A 141 7.05 -13.39 -11.70
CA PRO A 141 8.00 -13.67 -10.62
C PRO A 141 8.13 -12.53 -9.59
N ASN A 142 7.79 -11.32 -9.99
CA ASN A 142 7.88 -10.11 -9.18
C ASN A 142 6.54 -9.66 -8.57
N ILE A 143 5.54 -10.53 -8.56
CA ILE A 143 4.28 -10.25 -7.87
C ILE A 143 4.48 -10.29 -6.34
N ILE A 144 3.84 -9.35 -5.67
CA ILE A 144 3.63 -9.34 -4.23
C ILE A 144 2.12 -9.23 -3.98
N VAL A 145 1.57 -10.06 -3.11
CA VAL A 145 0.11 -10.14 -2.95
C VAL A 145 -0.37 -9.24 -1.82
N LYS A 146 -1.32 -8.36 -2.15
CA LYS A 146 -1.88 -7.38 -1.21
C LYS A 146 -3.08 -7.98 -0.48
N ILE A 147 -2.98 -8.10 0.86
CA ILE A 147 -3.94 -8.77 1.74
C ILE A 147 -4.44 -7.77 2.79
N PRO A 148 -5.76 -7.66 3.05
CA PRO A 148 -6.28 -6.76 4.08
C PRO A 148 -5.90 -7.24 5.48
N ALA A 149 -5.51 -6.33 6.38
CA ALA A 149 -5.18 -6.61 7.78
C ALA A 149 -6.46 -6.76 8.63
N THR A 150 -7.33 -7.67 8.22
CA THR A 150 -8.48 -8.19 8.97
C THR A 150 -8.06 -9.41 9.79
N LYS A 151 -8.91 -9.91 10.68
CA LYS A 151 -8.63 -11.15 11.42
C LYS A 151 -8.25 -12.30 10.48
N ALA A 152 -9.07 -12.55 9.45
CA ALA A 152 -8.80 -13.59 8.46
C ALA A 152 -7.56 -13.28 7.60
N GLY A 153 -7.30 -12.00 7.31
CA GLY A 153 -6.11 -11.58 6.58
C GLY A 153 -4.82 -11.82 7.35
N ILE A 154 -4.78 -11.57 8.66
CA ILE A 154 -3.61 -11.85 9.52
C ILE A 154 -3.28 -13.35 9.50
N GLU A 155 -4.30 -14.21 9.60
CA GLU A 155 -4.14 -15.67 9.49
C GLU A 155 -3.60 -16.07 8.11
N ALA A 156 -4.17 -15.51 7.04
CA ALA A 156 -3.73 -15.77 5.67
C ALA A 156 -2.30 -15.31 5.40
N MET A 157 -1.87 -14.15 5.94
CA MET A 157 -0.52 -13.62 5.75
C MET A 157 0.57 -14.55 6.28
N GLU A 158 0.36 -15.21 7.42
CA GLU A 158 1.31 -16.21 7.94
C GLU A 158 1.46 -17.37 6.96
N GLU A 159 0.34 -17.95 6.50
CA GLU A 159 0.34 -19.12 5.61
C GLU A 159 0.89 -18.79 4.23
N VAL A 160 0.50 -17.65 3.64
CA VAL A 160 1.01 -17.17 2.34
C VAL A 160 2.52 -16.94 2.39
N THR A 161 3.01 -16.29 3.47
CA THR A 161 4.45 -16.11 3.70
C THR A 161 5.17 -17.44 3.85
N TYR A 162 4.61 -18.38 4.62
CA TYR A 162 5.19 -19.72 4.75
C TYR A 162 5.24 -20.47 3.42
N ARG A 163 4.27 -20.28 2.53
CA ARG A 163 4.30 -20.86 1.16
C ARG A 163 5.30 -20.18 0.23
N GLY A 164 5.93 -19.09 0.64
CA GLY A 164 7.02 -18.42 -0.09
C GLY A 164 6.58 -17.23 -0.93
N VAL A 165 5.36 -16.76 -0.75
CA VAL A 165 4.85 -15.58 -1.42
C VAL A 165 5.07 -14.35 -0.55
N SER A 166 5.66 -13.30 -1.10
CA SER A 166 5.77 -12.01 -0.42
C SER A 166 4.40 -11.34 -0.34
N ILE A 167 4.07 -10.77 0.82
CA ILE A 167 2.80 -10.08 1.04
C ILE A 167 2.98 -8.56 1.17
N ASN A 168 1.94 -7.83 0.78
CA ASN A 168 1.74 -6.43 1.11
C ASN A 168 0.47 -6.32 1.96
N ALA A 169 0.60 -6.09 3.27
CA ALA A 169 -0.59 -5.85 4.08
C ALA A 169 -1.25 -4.53 3.69
N THR A 170 -2.59 -4.49 3.67
CA THR A 170 -3.39 -3.29 3.38
C THR A 170 -4.60 -3.21 4.31
N VAL A 171 -5.43 -2.19 4.16
CA VAL A 171 -6.55 -1.94 5.09
C VAL A 171 -6.02 -1.93 6.54
N SER A 172 -4.88 -1.30 6.69
CA SER A 172 -4.16 -1.13 7.94
C SER A 172 -3.92 0.35 8.20
N PHE A 173 -4.17 0.80 9.41
CA PHE A 173 -4.18 2.21 9.81
C PHE A 173 -3.53 2.42 11.17
N THR A 174 -3.33 1.34 11.91
CA THR A 174 -3.06 1.36 13.34
C THR A 174 -1.75 0.65 13.67
N VAL A 175 -1.14 1.07 14.77
CA VAL A 175 0.06 0.41 15.32
C VAL A 175 -0.22 -1.06 15.66
N PRO A 176 -1.34 -1.42 16.34
CA PRO A 176 -1.68 -2.84 16.58
C PRO A 176 -1.78 -3.68 15.31
N GLN A 177 -2.41 -3.15 14.24
CA GLN A 177 -2.47 -3.87 12.95
C GLN A 177 -1.07 -4.07 12.36
N ALA A 178 -0.23 -3.04 12.38
CA ALA A 178 1.15 -3.14 11.88
C ALA A 178 1.95 -4.21 12.64
N ILE A 179 1.83 -4.27 13.97
CA ILE A 179 2.48 -5.30 14.80
C ILE A 179 1.95 -6.70 14.46
N ALA A 180 0.63 -6.88 14.41
CA ALA A 180 0.04 -8.18 14.09
C ALA A 180 0.46 -8.70 12.71
N VAL A 181 0.54 -7.81 11.71
CA VAL A 181 1.07 -8.13 10.38
C VAL A 181 2.53 -8.58 10.47
N ALA A 182 3.37 -7.81 11.17
CA ALA A 182 4.79 -8.15 11.31
C ALA A 182 4.97 -9.52 11.98
N GLU A 183 4.25 -9.78 13.05
CA GLU A 183 4.33 -11.05 13.76
C GLU A 183 3.84 -12.24 12.91
N ALA A 184 2.77 -12.07 12.12
CA ALA A 184 2.30 -13.11 11.21
C ALA A 184 3.35 -13.43 10.13
N VAL A 185 3.94 -12.40 9.52
CA VAL A 185 5.04 -12.56 8.54
C VAL A 185 6.25 -13.24 9.18
N GLU A 186 6.67 -12.80 10.37
CA GLU A 186 7.80 -13.41 11.09
C GLU A 186 7.56 -14.89 11.41
N ARG A 187 6.34 -15.27 11.80
CA ARG A 187 6.00 -16.70 12.01
C ARG A 187 6.11 -17.48 10.70
N GLY A 188 5.58 -16.95 9.60
CA GLY A 188 5.69 -17.56 8.27
C GLY A 188 7.14 -17.75 7.81
N LEU A 189 7.98 -16.70 7.96
CA LEU A 189 9.40 -16.74 7.63
C LEU A 189 10.15 -17.78 8.49
N LYS A 190 9.93 -17.79 9.81
CA LYS A 190 10.56 -18.75 10.73
C LYS A 190 10.17 -20.20 10.43
N ARG A 191 8.92 -20.45 9.99
CA ARG A 191 8.50 -21.78 9.51
C ARG A 191 9.29 -22.20 8.29
N ARG A 192 9.52 -21.30 7.34
CA ARG A 192 10.35 -21.56 6.14
C ARG A 192 11.80 -21.87 6.50
N GLU A 193 12.42 -21.01 7.33
CA GLU A 193 13.81 -21.19 7.79
C GLU A 193 14.02 -22.53 8.49
N LYS A 194 13.08 -22.94 9.34
CA LYS A 194 13.11 -24.23 10.04
C LYS A 194 13.10 -25.43 9.08
N GLU A 195 12.49 -25.27 7.91
CA GLU A 195 12.45 -26.29 6.85
C GLU A 195 13.58 -26.12 5.80
N GLY A 196 14.52 -25.20 6.00
CA GLY A 196 15.62 -24.93 5.07
C GLY A 196 15.18 -24.29 3.74
N LYS A 197 13.99 -23.68 3.68
CA LYS A 197 13.49 -23.02 2.50
C LYS A 197 14.07 -21.60 2.39
N ASP A 198 14.47 -21.22 1.17
CA ASP A 198 15.03 -19.89 0.92
C ASP A 198 14.02 -18.76 1.19
N ILE A 199 14.52 -17.68 1.80
CA ILE A 199 13.81 -16.43 2.07
C ILE A 199 14.53 -15.20 1.53
N SER A 200 15.69 -15.37 0.89
CA SER A 200 16.58 -14.27 0.49
C SER A 200 15.95 -13.30 -0.50
N SER A 201 15.07 -13.80 -1.37
CA SER A 201 14.34 -13.00 -2.36
C SER A 201 13.00 -12.47 -1.84
N MET A 202 12.60 -12.79 -0.60
CA MET A 202 11.34 -12.30 -0.05
C MET A 202 11.45 -10.84 0.38
N GLY A 203 10.44 -10.03 0.00
CA GLY A 203 10.39 -8.60 0.31
C GLY A 203 9.00 -8.15 0.79
N PRO A 204 8.49 -8.69 1.92
CA PRO A 204 7.18 -8.32 2.41
C PRO A 204 7.13 -6.87 2.86
N VAL A 205 5.96 -6.24 2.71
CA VAL A 205 5.70 -4.87 3.17
C VAL A 205 4.38 -4.78 3.93
N CYS A 206 4.26 -3.79 4.82
CA CYS A 206 3.04 -3.45 5.52
C CYS A 206 2.63 -2.02 5.16
N THR A 207 1.55 -1.87 4.41
CA THR A 207 1.00 -0.56 4.06
C THR A 207 0.17 -0.01 5.20
N LEU A 208 0.60 1.11 5.78
CA LEU A 208 -0.26 1.97 6.59
C LEU A 208 -0.91 3.04 5.70
N MET A 209 -2.24 3.04 5.64
CA MET A 209 -3.02 3.98 4.84
C MET A 209 -3.24 5.27 5.66
N VAL A 210 -2.16 6.04 5.84
CA VAL A 210 -2.05 7.14 6.80
C VAL A 210 -3.17 8.16 6.68
N GLY A 211 -3.48 8.64 5.48
CA GLY A 211 -4.53 9.64 5.27
C GLY A 211 -5.94 9.11 5.54
N ARG A 212 -6.16 7.80 5.56
CA ARG A 212 -7.47 7.25 5.93
C ARG A 212 -7.71 7.23 7.43
N LEU A 213 -6.65 7.18 8.25
CA LEU A 213 -6.78 7.42 9.68
C LEU A 213 -7.20 8.87 9.93
N ASP A 214 -6.56 9.83 9.25
CA ASP A 214 -6.92 11.25 9.32
C ASP A 214 -8.38 11.48 8.93
N ASP A 215 -8.81 10.91 7.79
CA ASP A 215 -10.20 11.00 7.32
C ASP A 215 -11.18 10.43 8.35
N SER A 216 -10.85 9.29 8.97
CA SER A 216 -11.70 8.66 9.98
C SER A 216 -11.88 9.53 11.21
N LEU A 217 -10.83 10.22 11.65
CA LEU A 217 -10.91 11.14 12.79
C LEU A 217 -11.68 12.42 12.45
N LYS A 218 -11.56 12.95 11.22
CA LYS A 218 -12.35 14.08 10.73
C LYS A 218 -13.85 13.75 10.75
N ILE A 219 -14.21 12.55 10.26
CA ILE A 219 -15.61 12.06 10.31
C ILE A 219 -16.10 11.94 11.76
N THR A 220 -15.27 11.43 12.66
CA THR A 220 -15.61 11.32 14.08
C THR A 220 -15.81 12.71 14.71
N ALA A 221 -14.93 13.67 14.41
CA ALA A 221 -15.02 15.03 14.92
C ALA A 221 -16.34 15.71 14.50
N ASP A 222 -16.70 15.58 13.22
CA ASP A 222 -17.97 16.12 12.71
C ASP A 222 -19.19 15.45 13.37
N LYS A 223 -19.18 14.14 13.50
CA LYS A 223 -20.28 13.37 14.09
C LYS A 223 -20.49 13.65 15.58
N GLU A 224 -19.40 13.84 16.32
CA GLU A 224 -19.42 14.02 17.77
C GLU A 224 -19.30 15.50 18.18
N ASN A 225 -19.30 16.44 17.21
CA ASN A 225 -19.13 17.88 17.41
C ASN A 225 -17.87 18.24 18.21
N ILE A 226 -16.75 17.55 17.94
CA ILE A 226 -15.47 17.79 18.58
C ILE A 226 -14.76 18.96 17.90
N ILE A 227 -14.49 20.03 18.63
CA ILE A 227 -13.76 21.20 18.13
C ILE A 227 -12.27 21.04 18.45
N VAL A 228 -11.45 21.09 17.40
CA VAL A 228 -9.97 21.06 17.46
C VAL A 228 -9.39 21.96 16.38
N ASN A 229 -8.09 22.28 16.49
CA ASN A 229 -7.37 22.84 15.35
C ASN A 229 -7.33 21.79 14.21
N PRO A 230 -7.88 22.09 13.01
CA PRO A 230 -7.93 21.12 11.90
C PRO A 230 -6.56 20.52 11.51
N GLU A 231 -5.47 21.24 11.73
CA GLU A 231 -4.12 20.81 11.38
C GLU A 231 -3.67 19.54 12.15
N ILE A 232 -4.27 19.27 13.33
CA ILE A 232 -3.88 18.08 14.10
C ILE A 232 -4.23 16.78 13.39
N PHE A 233 -5.28 16.77 12.56
CA PHE A 233 -5.68 15.57 11.82
C PHE A 233 -4.60 15.12 10.84
N ASP A 234 -3.89 16.04 10.24
CA ASP A 234 -2.85 15.74 9.25
C ASP A 234 -1.63 14.99 9.83
N TRP A 235 -1.57 14.93 11.16
CA TRP A 235 -0.53 14.25 11.92
C TRP A 235 -0.93 12.87 12.46
N ALA A 236 -2.20 12.50 12.44
CA ALA A 236 -2.65 11.26 13.07
C ALA A 236 -2.03 10.01 12.43
N GLY A 237 -2.13 9.89 11.11
CA GLY A 237 -1.50 8.82 10.36
C GLY A 237 0.02 8.89 10.40
N VAL A 238 0.60 10.10 10.40
CA VAL A 238 2.04 10.30 10.53
C VAL A 238 2.54 9.77 11.89
N ALA A 239 1.85 10.09 12.97
CA ALA A 239 2.19 9.62 14.31
C ALA A 239 2.15 8.08 14.40
N ALA A 240 1.06 7.47 13.89
CA ALA A 240 0.94 6.01 13.88
C ALA A 240 2.05 5.34 13.06
N MET A 241 2.38 5.88 11.88
CA MET A 241 3.45 5.35 11.02
C MET A 241 4.83 5.47 11.67
N LYS A 242 5.17 6.61 12.26
CA LYS A 242 6.46 6.80 12.96
C LYS A 242 6.59 5.89 14.17
N LYS A 243 5.52 5.73 14.95
CA LYS A 243 5.52 4.79 16.09
C LYS A 243 5.68 3.35 15.63
N ALA A 244 4.96 2.92 14.59
CA ALA A 244 5.13 1.60 14.02
C ALA A 244 6.57 1.38 13.50
N TYR A 245 7.16 2.39 12.86
CA TYR A 245 8.55 2.33 12.38
C TYR A 245 9.55 2.15 13.52
N GLN A 246 9.39 2.88 14.62
CA GLN A 246 10.21 2.72 15.83
C GLN A 246 10.12 1.29 16.36
N ILE A 247 8.90 0.77 16.53
CA ILE A 247 8.65 -0.60 17.05
C ILE A 247 9.26 -1.66 16.12
N TYR A 248 9.14 -1.47 14.79
CA TYR A 248 9.72 -2.39 13.82
C TYR A 248 11.23 -2.50 13.95
N ASN A 249 11.90 -1.35 14.11
CA ASN A 249 13.35 -1.30 14.31
C ASN A 249 13.76 -1.92 15.66
N GLU A 250 13.06 -1.59 16.76
CA GLU A 250 13.34 -2.12 18.09
C GLU A 250 13.17 -3.63 18.18
N ARG A 251 12.16 -4.19 17.48
CA ARG A 251 11.87 -5.64 17.47
C ARG A 251 12.57 -6.40 16.34
N GLY A 252 13.24 -5.70 15.43
CA GLY A 252 13.97 -6.29 14.31
C GLY A 252 13.08 -7.01 13.30
N TYR A 253 11.86 -6.51 13.06
CA TYR A 253 10.96 -7.08 12.06
C TYR A 253 11.52 -6.93 10.65
N ARG A 254 11.42 -8.00 9.83
CA ARG A 254 12.04 -8.08 8.50
C ARG A 254 11.25 -7.47 7.37
N LEU A 255 9.98 -7.15 7.57
CA LEU A 255 9.17 -6.46 6.56
C LEU A 255 9.31 -4.93 6.69
N ARG A 256 9.16 -4.23 5.56
CA ARG A 256 9.19 -2.77 5.51
C ARG A 256 7.80 -2.18 5.67
N LEU A 257 7.71 -1.03 6.32
CA LEU A 257 6.50 -0.23 6.29
C LEU A 257 6.36 0.51 4.95
N LEU A 258 5.12 0.70 4.52
CA LEU A 258 4.75 1.47 3.34
C LEU A 258 3.69 2.50 3.71
N SER A 259 3.90 3.77 3.36
CA SER A 259 2.91 4.84 3.49
C SER A 259 2.10 4.98 2.22
N ALA A 260 0.77 5.00 2.34
CA ALA A 260 -0.17 5.20 1.24
C ALA A 260 -1.38 6.05 1.63
N ALA A 261 -2.25 6.32 0.67
CA ALA A 261 -3.48 7.10 0.83
C ALA A 261 -3.23 8.55 1.24
N PHE A 262 -2.48 9.28 0.45
CA PHE A 262 -2.05 10.65 0.73
C PHE A 262 -3.17 11.68 0.69
N ARG A 263 -3.15 12.63 1.65
CA ARG A 263 -4.07 13.78 1.74
C ARG A 263 -3.33 15.11 1.80
N ASN A 264 -2.09 15.10 2.30
CA ASN A 264 -1.23 16.27 2.45
C ASN A 264 0.24 15.89 2.25
N HIS A 265 1.14 16.88 2.30
CA HIS A 265 2.56 16.63 2.07
C HIS A 265 3.26 15.89 3.21
N LEU A 266 2.73 15.90 4.43
CA LEU A 266 3.32 15.21 5.58
C LEU A 266 3.32 13.70 5.39
N HIS A 267 2.36 13.16 4.61
CA HIS A 267 2.22 11.73 4.33
C HIS A 267 3.37 11.13 3.49
N TRP A 268 4.26 11.96 2.99
CA TRP A 268 5.51 11.53 2.37
C TRP A 268 6.73 12.19 3.00
N SER A 269 6.70 13.51 3.19
CA SER A 269 7.87 14.25 3.65
C SER A 269 8.34 13.78 5.02
N GLN A 270 7.42 13.46 5.93
CA GLN A 270 7.73 13.01 7.29
C GLN A 270 8.35 11.62 7.37
N PHE A 271 8.42 10.90 6.25
CA PHE A 271 9.00 9.55 6.19
C PHE A 271 10.32 9.48 5.42
N ILE A 272 10.75 10.60 4.81
CA ILE A 272 12.05 10.72 4.15
C ILE A 272 13.16 10.44 5.17
N GLY A 273 14.14 9.62 4.77
CA GLY A 273 15.26 9.19 5.62
C GLY A 273 15.02 7.85 6.32
N GLY A 274 13.78 7.38 6.41
CA GLY A 274 13.47 6.05 6.92
C GLY A 274 13.65 4.94 5.87
N ASN A 275 13.99 3.73 6.32
CA ASN A 275 13.95 2.53 5.47
C ASN A 275 12.49 2.06 5.29
N VAL A 276 11.72 2.85 4.57
CA VAL A 276 10.30 2.64 4.29
C VAL A 276 10.01 2.83 2.82
N VAL A 277 8.82 2.47 2.40
CA VAL A 277 8.30 2.76 1.07
C VAL A 277 7.29 3.91 1.17
N ILE A 278 7.34 4.84 0.24
CA ILE A 278 6.27 5.81 -0.01
C ILE A 278 5.59 5.46 -1.33
N SER A 279 4.27 5.35 -1.35
CA SER A 279 3.49 4.96 -2.55
C SER A 279 2.44 6.02 -2.90
N PRO A 280 2.86 7.17 -3.47
CA PRO A 280 1.95 8.22 -3.90
C PRO A 280 1.30 7.89 -5.25
N PRO A 281 0.00 8.21 -5.42
CA PRO A 281 -0.61 8.30 -6.75
C PRO A 281 0.16 9.28 -7.66
N TYR A 282 0.16 9.03 -8.96
CA TYR A 282 0.94 9.83 -9.93
C TYR A 282 0.70 11.35 -9.81
N LYS A 283 -0.54 11.76 -9.60
CA LYS A 283 -0.87 13.18 -9.34
C LYS A 283 -0.15 13.78 -8.13
N TRP A 284 0.06 13.00 -7.08
CA TRP A 284 0.82 13.43 -5.92
C TRP A 284 2.32 13.48 -6.22
N GLN A 285 2.85 12.54 -7.01
CA GLN A 285 4.25 12.58 -7.44
C GLN A 285 4.56 13.89 -8.16
N GLN A 286 3.69 14.33 -9.07
CA GLN A 286 3.82 15.61 -9.76
C GLN A 286 3.81 16.80 -8.79
N ARG A 287 2.92 16.80 -7.78
CA ARG A 287 2.87 17.84 -6.75
C ARG A 287 4.14 17.88 -5.91
N TYR A 288 4.70 16.74 -5.57
CA TYR A 288 5.93 16.66 -4.77
C TYR A 288 7.13 17.16 -5.55
N ASN A 289 7.24 16.79 -6.82
CA ASN A 289 8.30 17.26 -7.69
C ASN A 289 8.24 18.79 -7.89
N GLY A 290 7.04 19.38 -7.91
CA GLY A 290 6.83 20.82 -8.01
C GLY A 290 6.80 21.59 -6.67
N SER A 291 7.03 20.92 -5.53
CA SER A 291 6.94 21.57 -4.21
C SER A 291 8.28 22.17 -3.76
N ASP A 292 8.24 23.09 -2.79
CA ASP A 292 9.41 23.65 -2.13
C ASP A 292 9.81 22.89 -0.84
N VAL A 293 9.16 21.75 -0.55
CA VAL A 293 9.47 20.95 0.63
C VAL A 293 10.92 20.47 0.58
N PRO A 294 11.76 20.77 1.58
CA PRO A 294 13.15 20.33 1.59
C PRO A 294 13.26 18.80 1.68
N ILE A 295 14.33 18.25 1.10
CA ILE A 295 14.68 16.84 1.25
C ILE A 295 15.69 16.72 2.38
N MET A 296 15.26 16.16 3.49
CA MET A 296 16.11 15.92 4.67
C MET A 296 15.56 14.70 5.43
N ASN A 297 16.31 14.22 6.41
CA ASN A 297 15.84 13.13 7.26
C ASN A 297 14.77 13.63 8.25
N TYR A 298 13.52 13.48 7.85
CA TYR A 298 12.35 13.79 8.69
C TYR A 298 11.89 12.60 9.53
N MET A 299 12.24 11.37 9.15
CA MET A 299 11.76 10.17 9.87
C MET A 299 12.17 10.19 11.34
N ASP A 300 13.38 10.67 11.63
CA ASP A 300 13.91 10.71 12.98
C ASP A 300 13.42 11.91 13.80
N ILE A 301 12.73 12.87 13.18
CA ILE A 301 12.11 14.00 13.89
C ILE A 301 10.77 13.53 14.48
N PRO A 302 10.60 13.53 15.82
CA PRO A 302 9.34 13.10 16.42
C PRO A 302 8.19 14.05 16.10
N VAL A 303 6.97 13.54 16.09
CA VAL A 303 5.77 14.39 16.07
C VAL A 303 5.70 15.16 17.38
N ASP A 304 5.27 16.44 17.33
CA ASP A 304 5.13 17.27 18.53
C ASP A 304 4.25 16.53 19.58
N PRO A 305 4.77 16.30 20.78
CA PRO A 305 4.03 15.62 21.84
C PRO A 305 2.70 16.29 22.20
N LYS A 306 2.55 17.59 21.97
CA LYS A 306 1.30 18.32 22.18
C LYS A 306 0.21 17.88 21.20
N ILE A 307 0.57 17.64 19.94
CA ILE A 307 -0.35 17.12 18.92
C ILE A 307 -0.82 15.73 19.32
N ILE A 308 0.10 14.85 19.69
CA ILE A 308 -0.22 13.49 20.14
C ILE A 308 -1.15 13.54 21.36
N ALA A 309 -0.81 14.33 22.38
CA ALA A 309 -1.61 14.44 23.59
C ALA A 309 -3.02 14.99 23.33
N GLU A 310 -3.17 15.94 22.39
CA GLU A 310 -4.50 16.45 22.00
C GLU A 310 -5.30 15.39 21.25
N LEU A 311 -4.71 14.68 20.30
CA LEU A 311 -5.35 13.57 19.59
C LEU A 311 -5.78 12.45 20.57
N GLU A 312 -4.90 12.04 21.49
CA GLU A 312 -5.24 11.03 22.49
C GLU A 312 -6.33 11.48 23.45
N LYS A 313 -6.33 12.74 23.85
CA LYS A 313 -7.33 13.30 24.76
C LYS A 313 -8.72 13.33 24.11
N LYS A 314 -8.79 13.70 22.84
CA LYS A 314 -10.06 14.00 22.16
C LYS A 314 -10.62 12.81 21.38
N PHE A 315 -9.79 11.91 20.88
CA PHE A 315 -10.22 10.85 19.98
C PHE A 315 -9.90 9.45 20.56
N LYS A 316 -10.96 8.75 20.97
CA LYS A 316 -10.85 7.36 21.44
C LYS A 316 -10.21 6.47 20.36
N ASP A 317 -10.60 6.64 19.10
CA ASP A 317 -10.09 5.82 18.01
C ASP A 317 -8.64 6.14 17.67
N PHE A 318 -8.16 7.37 17.92
CA PHE A 318 -6.72 7.64 17.82
C PHE A 318 -5.94 6.89 18.91
N ARG A 319 -6.38 6.90 20.18
CA ARG A 319 -5.74 6.09 21.23
C ARG A 319 -5.66 4.64 20.84
N ARG A 320 -6.76 4.06 20.33
CA ARG A 320 -6.81 2.67 19.87
C ARG A 320 -5.88 2.40 18.69
N ALA A 321 -5.69 3.39 17.82
CA ALA A 321 -4.80 3.27 16.67
C ALA A 321 -3.31 3.44 17.03
N TYR A 322 -3.01 4.25 18.04
CA TYR A 322 -1.65 4.65 18.39
C TYR A 322 -1.03 3.78 19.48
N ASP A 323 -1.81 3.31 20.45
CA ASP A 323 -1.35 2.39 21.50
C ASP A 323 -1.08 1.00 20.92
N GLU A 324 0.04 0.39 21.30
CA GLU A 324 0.42 -0.97 20.85
C GLU A 324 -0.63 -2.03 21.19
N ASN A 325 -1.32 -1.86 22.30
CA ASN A 325 -2.38 -2.75 22.79
C ASN A 325 -3.78 -2.16 22.60
N GLY A 326 -3.90 -1.10 21.80
CA GLY A 326 -5.15 -0.36 21.63
C GLY A 326 -6.25 -1.12 20.89
N LEU A 327 -5.91 -2.20 20.16
CA LEU A 327 -6.82 -3.09 19.45
C LEU A 327 -6.33 -4.54 19.55
N THR A 328 -7.27 -5.47 19.71
CA THR A 328 -7.02 -6.90 19.47
C THR A 328 -7.25 -7.25 18.01
N ILE A 329 -6.78 -8.42 17.57
CA ILE A 329 -6.99 -8.89 16.18
C ILE A 329 -8.50 -9.04 15.88
N GLU A 330 -9.30 -9.42 16.87
CA GLU A 330 -10.76 -9.55 16.76
C GLU A 330 -11.46 -8.22 16.50
N GLU A 331 -10.85 -7.10 16.90
CA GLU A 331 -11.40 -5.76 16.74
C GLU A 331 -11.01 -5.09 15.41
N PHE A 332 -10.04 -5.64 14.67
CA PHE A 332 -9.56 -5.03 13.42
C PHE A 332 -10.67 -4.83 12.40
N ASP A 333 -11.54 -5.83 12.24
CA ASP A 333 -12.62 -5.81 11.24
C ASP A 333 -13.68 -4.73 11.55
N SER A 334 -13.83 -4.35 12.81
CA SER A 334 -14.81 -3.36 13.29
C SER A 334 -14.23 -1.96 13.46
N PHE A 335 -12.92 -1.77 13.29
CA PHE A 335 -12.31 -0.46 13.39
C PHE A 335 -12.87 0.49 12.30
N PRO A 336 -13.27 1.74 12.63
CA PRO A 336 -14.00 2.61 11.69
C PRO A 336 -13.33 2.78 10.32
N ALA A 337 -12.02 3.03 10.29
CA ALA A 337 -11.29 3.18 9.03
C ALA A 337 -11.27 1.87 8.22
N THR A 338 -11.21 0.69 8.87
CA THR A 338 -11.32 -0.63 8.23
C THR A 338 -12.66 -0.79 7.53
N VAL A 339 -13.75 -0.52 8.26
CA VAL A 339 -15.12 -0.66 7.73
C VAL A 339 -15.33 0.22 6.50
N VAL A 340 -14.96 1.50 6.60
CA VAL A 340 -15.12 2.45 5.48
C VAL A 340 -14.29 2.02 4.28
N THR A 341 -13.05 1.60 4.49
CA THR A 341 -12.15 1.21 3.41
C THR A 341 -12.61 -0.07 2.71
N LEU A 342 -13.01 -1.09 3.47
CA LEU A 342 -13.55 -2.34 2.89
C LEU A 342 -14.82 -2.08 2.07
N LYS A 343 -15.74 -1.24 2.58
CA LYS A 343 -16.94 -0.85 1.82
C LYS A 343 -16.56 -0.21 0.47
N GLN A 344 -15.61 0.71 0.47
CA GLN A 344 -15.17 1.37 -0.76
C GLN A 344 -14.50 0.39 -1.75
N PHE A 345 -13.68 -0.53 -1.26
CA PHE A 345 -13.03 -1.53 -2.11
C PHE A 345 -14.04 -2.52 -2.70
N CYS A 346 -14.99 -3.00 -1.88
CA CYS A 346 -16.08 -3.87 -2.37
C CYS A 346 -16.97 -3.14 -3.39
N GLN A 347 -17.27 -1.85 -3.15
CA GLN A 347 -18.04 -1.06 -4.10
C GLN A 347 -17.30 -0.88 -5.44
N ALA A 348 -16.00 -0.58 -5.41
CA ALA A 348 -15.21 -0.45 -6.63
C ALA A 348 -15.16 -1.77 -7.43
N THR A 349 -15.12 -2.92 -6.74
CA THR A 349 -15.25 -4.23 -7.41
C THR A 349 -16.61 -4.38 -8.07
N THR A 350 -17.70 -3.99 -7.38
CA THR A 350 -19.06 -4.01 -7.95
C THR A 350 -19.18 -3.11 -9.17
N ASP A 351 -18.61 -1.90 -9.11
CA ASP A 351 -18.65 -0.93 -10.21
C ASP A 351 -17.86 -1.44 -11.43
N LEU A 352 -16.71 -2.09 -11.20
CA LEU A 352 -15.93 -2.72 -12.27
C LEU A 352 -16.73 -3.84 -12.95
N ILE A 353 -17.34 -4.74 -12.16
CA ILE A 353 -18.18 -5.82 -12.68
C ILE A 353 -19.37 -5.26 -13.48
N ALA A 354 -20.03 -4.20 -12.98
CA ALA A 354 -21.13 -3.55 -13.68
C ALA A 354 -20.68 -2.96 -15.03
N LYS A 355 -19.46 -2.40 -15.08
CA LYS A 355 -18.89 -1.89 -16.34
C LYS A 355 -18.61 -3.01 -17.34
N ILE A 356 -18.09 -4.16 -16.89
CA ILE A 356 -17.92 -5.36 -17.73
C ILE A 356 -19.28 -5.87 -18.24
N ARG A 357 -20.26 -6.00 -17.34
CA ARG A 357 -21.63 -6.41 -17.70
C ARG A 357 -22.20 -5.57 -18.83
N SER A 358 -21.99 -4.26 -18.83
CA SER A 358 -22.48 -3.36 -19.87
C SER A 358 -21.89 -3.64 -21.26
N LEU A 359 -20.74 -4.34 -21.35
CA LEU A 359 -20.15 -4.80 -22.61
C LEU A 359 -20.59 -6.21 -23.00
N MET A 360 -21.02 -7.03 -22.04
CA MET A 360 -21.49 -8.40 -22.30
C MET A 360 -22.96 -8.46 -22.74
N LEU A 361 -23.74 -7.47 -22.33
CA LEU A 361 -25.19 -7.39 -22.62
C LEU A 361 -25.51 -6.39 -23.78
N VAL A 362 -24.74 -6.46 -24.85
CA VAL A 362 -24.93 -5.60 -26.03
C VAL A 362 -25.70 -6.35 -27.15
#